data_9bc8e233e2e711b032597eb208b9d02e
#
_entry.id   9bc8e233e2e711b032597eb208b9d02e
#
_cell.length_a   1.000
_cell.length_b   1.000
_cell.length_c   1.000
_cell.angle_alpha   90.00
_cell.angle_beta   90.00
_cell.angle_gamma   90.00
#
_symmetry.space_group_name_H-M   'P 1'
#
loop_
_entity.id
_entity.type
_entity.pdbx_description
1 polymer ?
#
loop_
_entity_poly.entity_id
_entity_poly.type
_entity_poly.pdbx_seq_one_letter_code
_entity_poly.pdbx_strand_id
1 'polypeptide(L)'
;MDDKKNKMDALVAAVVVFLCSFAVGHAEGEEEAGVVGSRIVGGFEVVRNSLPYQASLQQNGVHYCGGTLINAKWVLTAAHCEITNVHIIVVLGEHSLGNVEGKEQTFVVERAIRHAGYDSTTVDNDIMLLKLPRAAVLNAAVQPMQLPRAGARLEDETSCLASGWGTVGNGVMPDALRAVYLDTTSRSYCNDAYSGTLTDNMFCAIYAAGGRDACQGDSGGPLICNGALNGIISWGYGCAYPNYPGVYTKVSNYITWIENTIANNM
;
A
#
# COMPACT_ATOMS: atom_id res chain seq x y z
N MET A 1 55.41 -50.81 33.68
CA MET A 1 55.28 -51.80 34.79
C MET A 1 53.84 -51.67 35.18
N ASP A 2 53.07 -52.55 34.56
CA ASP A 2 52.30 -53.63 35.18
C ASP A 2 51.03 -53.13 35.88
N ASP A 3 49.97 -53.70 35.77
CA ASP A 3 49.41 -54.83 35.01
C ASP A 3 47.94 -54.97 35.49
N LYS A 4 47.10 -55.42 34.57
CA LYS A 4 46.02 -56.38 34.78
C LYS A 4 44.78 -55.97 35.58
N LYS A 5 43.74 -56.03 34.92
CA LYS A 5 42.83 -57.09 34.51
C LYS A 5 41.61 -57.31 35.41
N ASN A 6 40.48 -57.19 34.73
CA ASN A 6 39.34 -58.13 34.71
C ASN A 6 38.59 -58.46 36.01
N LYS A 7 37.31 -58.28 35.98
CA LYS A 7 36.21 -59.28 35.83
C LYS A 7 34.92 -58.66 36.28
N MET A 8 33.98 -58.49 35.51
CA MET A 8 32.79 -59.25 35.11
C MET A 8 32.30 -60.29 36.19
N ASP A 9 31.11 -59.99 36.71
CA ASP A 9 30.01 -60.87 37.09
C ASP A 9 28.89 -60.06 37.68
N ALA A 10 27.78 -59.96 37.10
CA ALA A 10 26.61 -60.78 36.87
C ALA A 10 25.58 -60.72 38.02
N LEU A 11 24.40 -60.36 37.60
CA LEU A 11 23.05 -60.66 38.09
C LEU A 11 22.71 -60.40 39.57
N VAL A 12 21.68 -59.55 39.78
CA VAL A 12 20.39 -60.02 40.33
C VAL A 12 19.28 -59.01 39.96
N ALA A 13 18.23 -59.55 39.40
CA ALA A 13 16.96 -58.82 39.07
C ALA A 13 16.18 -58.50 40.34
N ALA A 14 15.65 -57.27 40.35
CA ALA A 14 14.52 -56.93 41.20
C ALA A 14 13.47 -56.23 40.38
N VAL A 15 12.39 -56.90 40.05
CA VAL A 15 11.17 -56.42 39.45
C VAL A 15 10.43 -55.58 40.51
N VAL A 16 10.38 -54.27 40.31
CA VAL A 16 9.44 -53.44 41.06
C VAL A 16 8.40 -52.96 40.07
N VAL A 17 7.22 -53.58 40.13
CA VAL A 17 6.01 -53.14 39.43
C VAL A 17 5.51 -51.89 40.12
N PHE A 18 5.71 -50.73 39.48
CA PHE A 18 5.00 -49.51 39.88
C PHE A 18 3.85 -49.28 38.87
N LEU A 19 2.66 -49.52 39.36
CA LEU A 19 1.43 -49.09 38.71
C LEU A 19 1.40 -47.53 38.72
N CYS A 20 1.74 -46.92 37.60
CA CYS A 20 1.44 -45.51 37.37
C CYS A 20 0.18 -45.41 36.56
N SER A 21 -0.85 -44.87 37.23
CA SER A 21 -2.13 -44.49 36.65
C SER A 21 -1.94 -43.58 35.44
N PHE A 22 -2.47 -43.96 34.29
CA PHE A 22 -2.59 -43.11 33.15
C PHE A 22 -3.61 -42.01 33.46
N ALA A 23 -3.12 -40.82 33.82
CA ALA A 23 -3.91 -39.59 33.67
C ALA A 23 -3.81 -39.21 32.20
N VAL A 24 -4.91 -39.42 31.45
CA VAL A 24 -5.10 -38.90 30.10
C VAL A 24 -5.28 -37.38 30.26
N GLY A 25 -4.18 -36.68 30.20
CA GLY A 25 -4.19 -35.24 29.98
C GLY A 25 -4.59 -34.99 28.52
N HIS A 26 -5.78 -34.47 28.32
CA HIS A 26 -6.14 -33.85 27.06
C HIS A 26 -5.25 -32.61 26.92
N ALA A 27 -4.20 -32.71 26.11
CA ALA A 27 -3.55 -31.55 25.54
C ALA A 27 -4.57 -30.99 24.56
N GLU A 28 -5.27 -29.92 24.97
CA GLU A 28 -5.92 -29.01 24.04
C GLU A 28 -4.78 -28.43 23.18
N GLY A 29 -4.68 -28.95 21.94
CA GLY A 29 -3.88 -28.30 20.92
C GLY A 29 -4.47 -26.92 20.70
N GLU A 30 -3.75 -25.87 21.15
CA GLU A 30 -3.92 -24.57 20.59
C GLU A 30 -3.61 -24.70 19.10
N GLU A 31 -4.65 -24.79 18.27
CA GLU A 31 -4.52 -24.47 16.85
C GLU A 31 -3.99 -23.03 16.81
N GLU A 32 -2.70 -22.90 16.55
CA GLU A 32 -2.18 -21.65 15.99
C GLU A 32 -3.03 -21.35 14.76
N ALA A 33 -3.96 -20.40 14.90
CA ALA A 33 -4.68 -19.83 13.80
C ALA A 33 -3.62 -19.32 12.83
N GLY A 34 -3.38 -20.10 11.78
CA GLY A 34 -2.47 -19.76 10.71
C GLY A 34 -2.80 -18.35 10.27
N VAL A 35 -1.84 -17.44 10.43
CA VAL A 35 -1.91 -16.07 9.90
C VAL A 35 -2.09 -16.22 8.40
N VAL A 36 -3.36 -16.16 7.97
CA VAL A 36 -3.73 -16.06 6.55
C VAL A 36 -3.04 -14.84 6.00
N GLY A 37 -2.09 -15.05 5.10
CA GLY A 37 -1.17 -14.06 4.58
C GLY A 37 -1.84 -12.75 4.18
N SER A 38 -1.42 -11.70 4.81
CA SER A 38 -1.85 -10.33 4.59
C SER A 38 -1.27 -9.78 3.27
N ARG A 39 -2.05 -9.03 2.52
CA ARG A 39 -1.93 -8.66 1.09
C ARG A 39 -2.24 -7.16 0.92
N ILE A 40 -1.63 -6.37 0.31
CA ILE A 40 -0.61 -5.34 0.18
C ILE A 40 0.52 -5.96 0.97
N VAL A 41 1.73 -5.96 0.56
CA VAL A 41 2.72 -6.76 1.30
C VAL A 41 2.59 -6.41 2.79
N GLY A 42 2.17 -7.37 3.63
CA GLY A 42 1.98 -7.15 5.06
C GLY A 42 0.82 -6.25 5.52
N GLY A 43 -0.08 -5.80 4.62
CA GLY A 43 -1.25 -4.99 4.96
C GLY A 43 -2.49 -5.79 5.34
N PHE A 44 -3.63 -5.11 5.49
CA PHE A 44 -4.93 -5.68 5.88
C PHE A 44 -6.02 -5.29 4.88
N GLU A 45 -7.05 -6.10 4.75
CA GLU A 45 -8.26 -5.73 4.04
C GLU A 45 -8.99 -4.64 4.82
N VAL A 46 -9.41 -3.58 4.12
CA VAL A 46 -10.14 -2.49 4.77
C VAL A 46 -11.61 -2.83 4.92
N VAL A 47 -12.26 -2.25 5.91
CA VAL A 47 -13.72 -2.32 6.00
C VAL A 47 -14.32 -1.65 4.77
N ARG A 48 -15.35 -2.25 4.18
CA ARG A 48 -16.05 -1.70 3.00
C ARG A 48 -16.43 -0.25 3.21
N ASN A 49 -16.17 0.58 2.21
CA ASN A 49 -16.45 2.02 2.19
C ASN A 49 -15.73 2.85 3.27
N SER A 50 -14.75 2.29 3.99
CA SER A 50 -13.98 3.04 5.01
C SER A 50 -12.97 4.01 4.40
N LEU A 51 -12.61 3.84 3.13
CA LEU A 51 -11.73 4.73 2.37
C LEU A 51 -12.49 5.31 1.16
N PRO A 52 -13.48 6.22 1.39
CA PRO A 52 -14.41 6.65 0.34
C PRO A 52 -13.77 7.54 -0.73
N TYR A 53 -12.53 7.94 -0.55
CA TYR A 53 -11.74 8.71 -1.52
C TYR A 53 -10.97 7.84 -2.52
N GLN A 54 -10.87 6.54 -2.26
CA GLN A 54 -10.11 5.62 -3.11
C GLN A 54 -10.74 5.52 -4.50
N ALA A 55 -9.92 5.67 -5.53
CA ALA A 55 -10.29 5.46 -6.92
C ALA A 55 -9.51 4.27 -7.49
N SER A 56 -10.20 3.45 -8.30
CA SER A 56 -9.60 2.43 -9.15
C SER A 56 -9.51 2.98 -10.57
N LEU A 57 -8.31 3.02 -11.14
CA LEU A 57 -8.10 3.32 -12.56
C LEU A 57 -8.09 2.01 -13.32
N GLN A 58 -8.99 1.90 -14.29
CA GLN A 58 -9.21 0.67 -15.04
C GLN A 58 -9.07 0.87 -16.54
N GLN A 59 -8.58 -0.16 -17.21
CA GLN A 59 -8.57 -0.27 -18.66
C GLN A 59 -9.24 -1.60 -19.04
N ASN A 60 -10.25 -1.55 -19.92
CA ASN A 60 -11.02 -2.73 -20.32
C ASN A 60 -11.54 -3.56 -19.12
N GLY A 61 -11.93 -2.89 -18.03
CA GLY A 61 -12.41 -3.54 -16.81
C GLY A 61 -11.32 -4.13 -15.91
N VAL A 62 -10.04 -3.91 -16.22
CA VAL A 62 -8.90 -4.39 -15.41
C VAL A 62 -8.28 -3.19 -14.68
N HIS A 63 -8.14 -3.31 -13.37
CA HIS A 63 -7.44 -2.34 -12.53
C HIS A 63 -5.93 -2.33 -12.87
N TYR A 64 -5.33 -1.13 -12.96
CA TYR A 64 -3.89 -1.00 -13.22
C TYR A 64 -3.19 0.09 -12.37
N CYS A 65 -3.93 1.08 -11.87
CA CYS A 65 -3.45 2.15 -11.01
C CYS A 65 -4.52 2.56 -10.01
N GLY A 66 -4.08 3.14 -8.90
CA GLY A 66 -4.92 3.84 -7.95
C GLY A 66 -5.08 5.32 -8.27
N GLY A 67 -5.92 5.98 -7.51
CA GLY A 67 -6.11 7.42 -7.51
C GLY A 67 -6.86 7.88 -6.28
N THR A 68 -6.97 9.19 -6.11
CA THR A 68 -7.65 9.81 -4.97
C THR A 68 -8.64 10.85 -5.44
N LEU A 69 -9.92 10.70 -5.09
CA LEU A 69 -10.92 11.74 -5.30
C LEU A 69 -10.58 12.95 -4.40
N ILE A 70 -10.35 14.12 -4.99
CA ILE A 70 -9.98 15.35 -4.26
C ILE A 70 -11.12 16.39 -4.25
N ASN A 71 -12.07 16.28 -5.15
CA ASN A 71 -13.38 16.95 -5.13
C ASN A 71 -14.36 16.17 -6.03
N ALA A 72 -15.62 16.58 -6.10
CA ALA A 72 -16.64 15.83 -6.83
C ALA A 72 -16.34 15.59 -8.34
N LYS A 73 -15.42 16.34 -8.95
CA LYS A 73 -15.10 16.24 -10.38
C LYS A 73 -13.65 15.87 -10.71
N TRP A 74 -12.79 15.73 -9.70
CA TRP A 74 -11.37 15.57 -9.95
C TRP A 74 -10.75 14.45 -9.12
N VAL A 75 -9.99 13.59 -9.80
CA VAL A 75 -9.16 12.54 -9.19
C VAL A 75 -7.70 12.90 -9.40
N LEU A 76 -6.89 12.78 -8.34
CA LEU A 76 -5.45 12.95 -8.38
C LEU A 76 -4.79 11.55 -8.44
N THR A 77 -3.79 11.41 -9.30
CA THR A 77 -3.04 10.16 -9.52
C THR A 77 -1.60 10.46 -9.96
N ALA A 78 -0.82 9.44 -10.25
CA ALA A 78 0.54 9.56 -10.78
C ALA A 78 0.54 9.83 -12.29
N ALA A 79 1.54 10.60 -12.76
CA ALA A 79 1.71 10.87 -14.19
C ALA A 79 2.08 9.61 -14.99
N HIS A 80 2.83 8.69 -14.40
CA HIS A 80 3.19 7.43 -15.05
C HIS A 80 2.00 6.48 -15.26
N CYS A 81 0.85 6.74 -14.62
CA CYS A 81 -0.41 6.03 -14.87
C CYS A 81 -1.11 6.47 -16.17
N GLU A 82 -0.58 7.47 -16.89
CA GLU A 82 -1.14 7.87 -18.16
C GLU A 82 -0.96 6.77 -19.22
N ILE A 83 -2.05 6.39 -19.86
CA ILE A 83 -2.02 5.48 -21.01
C ILE A 83 -2.41 6.28 -22.24
N THR A 84 -1.48 6.40 -23.19
CA THR A 84 -1.70 7.15 -24.42
C THR A 84 -2.69 6.43 -25.35
N ASN A 85 -3.59 7.21 -25.99
CA ASN A 85 -4.56 6.72 -26.95
C ASN A 85 -5.60 5.72 -26.39
N VAL A 86 -5.82 5.69 -25.08
CA VAL A 86 -6.81 4.82 -24.42
C VAL A 86 -7.62 5.64 -23.42
N HIS A 87 -8.91 5.32 -23.35
CA HIS A 87 -9.76 5.94 -22.32
C HIS A 87 -9.46 5.33 -20.94
N ILE A 88 -9.08 6.18 -20.01
CA ILE A 88 -8.98 5.83 -18.60
C ILE A 88 -10.39 5.76 -18.02
N ILE A 89 -10.70 4.67 -17.35
CA ILE A 89 -11.93 4.52 -16.57
C ILE A 89 -11.61 4.71 -15.10
N VAL A 90 -12.33 5.60 -14.43
CA VAL A 90 -12.29 5.78 -12.98
C VAL A 90 -13.49 5.10 -12.37
N VAL A 91 -13.26 4.23 -11.39
CA VAL A 91 -14.31 3.64 -10.56
C VAL A 91 -14.13 4.15 -9.13
N LEU A 92 -15.17 4.82 -8.61
CA LEU A 92 -15.27 5.29 -7.23
C LEU A 92 -16.25 4.40 -6.45
N GLY A 93 -16.07 4.27 -5.13
CA GLY A 93 -16.92 3.42 -4.30
C GLY A 93 -16.64 1.93 -4.47
N GLU A 94 -15.53 1.58 -5.10
CA GLU A 94 -15.08 0.21 -5.33
C GLU A 94 -14.50 -0.39 -4.05
N HIS A 95 -14.77 -1.68 -3.82
CA HIS A 95 -14.09 -2.45 -2.79
C HIS A 95 -13.61 -3.80 -3.35
N SER A 96 -14.45 -4.52 -4.07
CA SER A 96 -14.14 -5.84 -4.63
C SER A 96 -14.15 -5.78 -6.15
N LEU A 97 -12.95 -5.85 -6.78
CA LEU A 97 -12.78 -5.72 -8.23
C LEU A 97 -13.57 -6.76 -9.05
N GLY A 98 -13.83 -7.93 -8.47
CA GLY A 98 -14.57 -9.03 -9.12
C GLY A 98 -16.06 -9.01 -8.89
N ASN A 99 -16.60 -8.13 -8.04
CA ASN A 99 -18.00 -8.13 -7.66
C ASN A 99 -18.60 -6.72 -7.74
N VAL A 100 -19.81 -6.63 -8.33
CA VAL A 100 -20.58 -5.38 -8.31
C VAL A 100 -21.34 -5.31 -6.99
N GLU A 101 -21.01 -4.32 -6.15
CA GLU A 101 -21.60 -4.15 -4.82
C GLU A 101 -22.71 -3.10 -4.78
N GLY A 102 -22.93 -2.37 -5.91
CA GLY A 102 -23.99 -1.38 -6.10
C GLY A 102 -23.70 -0.02 -5.45
N LYS A 103 -22.42 0.25 -5.12
CA LYS A 103 -21.93 1.54 -4.64
C LYS A 103 -20.99 2.21 -5.62
N GLU A 104 -20.56 1.49 -6.62
CA GLU A 104 -19.60 1.91 -7.61
C GLU A 104 -20.20 3.00 -8.50
N GLN A 105 -19.36 3.99 -8.80
CA GLN A 105 -19.63 5.02 -9.77
C GLN A 105 -18.53 5.02 -10.82
N THR A 106 -18.88 4.65 -12.05
CA THR A 106 -17.95 4.53 -13.16
C THR A 106 -17.98 5.76 -14.05
N PHE A 107 -16.81 6.23 -14.43
CA PHE A 107 -16.61 7.41 -15.27
C PHE A 107 -15.55 7.11 -16.35
N VAL A 108 -15.87 7.39 -17.59
CA VAL A 108 -14.85 7.56 -18.64
C VAL A 108 -14.24 8.94 -18.46
N VAL A 109 -12.95 9.04 -18.24
CA VAL A 109 -12.25 10.30 -17.99
C VAL A 109 -12.45 11.26 -19.15
N GLU A 110 -12.91 12.49 -18.87
CA GLU A 110 -13.09 13.56 -19.86
C GLU A 110 -11.74 14.11 -20.29
N ARG A 111 -10.83 14.32 -19.35
CA ARG A 111 -9.51 14.89 -19.58
C ARG A 111 -8.49 14.38 -18.56
N ALA A 112 -7.36 13.92 -19.05
CA ALA A 112 -6.16 13.66 -18.26
C ALA A 112 -5.19 14.83 -18.43
N ILE A 113 -4.71 15.40 -17.32
CA ILE A 113 -3.81 16.56 -17.31
C ILE A 113 -2.59 16.19 -16.47
N ARG A 114 -1.56 15.71 -17.16
CA ARG A 114 -0.26 15.41 -16.56
C ARG A 114 0.49 16.71 -16.26
N HIS A 115 1.28 16.73 -15.19
CA HIS A 115 2.16 17.85 -14.93
C HIS A 115 3.15 18.04 -16.08
N ALA A 116 3.29 19.29 -16.56
CA ALA A 116 4.11 19.58 -17.76
C ALA A 116 5.60 19.29 -17.55
N GLY A 117 6.08 19.30 -16.31
CA GLY A 117 7.45 18.99 -15.93
C GLY A 117 7.67 17.51 -15.57
N TYR A 118 6.72 16.61 -15.85
CA TYR A 118 6.95 15.18 -15.60
C TYR A 118 8.10 14.66 -16.45
N ASP A 119 9.07 14.06 -15.79
CA ASP A 119 10.22 13.41 -16.41
C ASP A 119 10.20 11.92 -16.10
N SER A 120 9.97 11.09 -17.10
CA SER A 120 9.91 9.63 -16.96
C SER A 120 11.26 8.98 -16.66
N THR A 121 12.39 9.70 -16.84
CA THR A 121 13.74 9.18 -16.55
C THR A 121 14.05 9.27 -15.07
N THR A 122 13.71 10.41 -14.47
CA THR A 122 13.93 10.67 -13.03
C THR A 122 12.69 10.40 -12.19
N VAL A 123 11.55 10.19 -12.85
CA VAL A 123 10.20 10.08 -12.25
C VAL A 123 9.83 11.34 -11.44
N ASP A 124 10.48 12.48 -11.75
CA ASP A 124 10.15 13.75 -11.11
C ASP A 124 8.81 14.32 -11.62
N ASN A 125 8.11 15.05 -10.75
CA ASN A 125 6.79 15.60 -11.03
C ASN A 125 5.76 14.52 -11.43
N ASP A 126 5.80 13.38 -10.78
CA ASP A 126 4.91 12.24 -11.06
C ASP A 126 3.52 12.47 -10.48
N ILE A 127 2.77 13.34 -11.14
CA ILE A 127 1.42 13.78 -10.74
C ILE A 127 0.56 14.10 -11.94
N MET A 128 -0.71 13.71 -11.89
CA MET A 128 -1.71 13.90 -12.94
C MET A 128 -3.10 14.15 -12.34
N LEU A 129 -3.86 15.04 -12.95
CA LEU A 129 -5.26 15.28 -12.65
C LEU A 129 -6.16 14.64 -13.71
N LEU A 130 -7.18 13.92 -13.26
CA LEU A 130 -8.22 13.35 -14.11
C LEU A 130 -9.53 14.10 -13.87
N LYS A 131 -10.06 14.72 -14.93
CA LYS A 131 -11.37 15.37 -14.91
C LYS A 131 -12.46 14.38 -15.24
N LEU A 132 -13.44 14.25 -14.35
CA LEU A 132 -14.63 13.43 -14.56
C LEU A 132 -15.63 14.20 -15.44
N PRO A 133 -16.38 13.53 -16.34
CA PRO A 133 -17.33 14.18 -17.27
C PRO A 133 -18.52 14.80 -16.53
N ARG A 134 -18.81 14.34 -15.33
CA ARG A 134 -19.85 14.88 -14.43
C ARG A 134 -19.39 14.72 -12.98
N ALA A 135 -20.00 15.47 -12.08
CA ALA A 135 -19.71 15.33 -10.66
C ALA A 135 -20.10 13.92 -10.17
N ALA A 136 -19.24 13.32 -9.34
CA ALA A 136 -19.57 12.15 -8.58
C ALA A 136 -20.66 12.47 -7.54
N VAL A 137 -21.54 11.53 -7.29
CA VAL A 137 -22.54 11.62 -6.22
C VAL A 137 -21.86 11.31 -4.90
N LEU A 138 -21.69 12.34 -4.08
CA LEU A 138 -21.06 12.17 -2.76
C LEU A 138 -22.01 11.45 -1.79
N ASN A 139 -21.54 10.40 -1.18
CA ASN A 139 -22.30 9.54 -0.25
C ASN A 139 -21.31 8.84 0.71
N ALA A 140 -21.75 7.90 1.52
CA ALA A 140 -20.89 7.20 2.47
C ALA A 140 -19.74 6.42 1.80
N ALA A 141 -19.90 5.97 0.55
CA ALA A 141 -18.88 5.21 -0.19
C ALA A 141 -17.98 6.09 -1.08
N VAL A 142 -18.38 7.35 -1.34
CA VAL A 142 -17.66 8.26 -2.26
C VAL A 142 -17.59 9.63 -1.61
N GLN A 143 -16.40 10.00 -1.13
CA GLN A 143 -16.08 11.29 -0.51
C GLN A 143 -14.69 11.76 -0.92
N PRO A 144 -14.47 13.06 -1.12
CA PRO A 144 -13.14 13.56 -1.43
C PRO A 144 -12.22 13.56 -0.19
N MET A 145 -10.93 13.31 -0.43
CA MET A 145 -9.87 13.50 0.55
C MET A 145 -9.38 14.95 0.54
N GLN A 146 -9.07 15.46 1.71
CA GLN A 146 -8.48 16.78 1.85
C GLN A 146 -7.02 16.79 1.35
N LEU A 147 -6.65 17.89 0.69
CA LEU A 147 -5.27 18.16 0.32
C LEU A 147 -4.51 18.79 1.51
N PRO A 148 -3.19 18.61 1.59
CA PRO A 148 -2.36 19.31 2.56
C PRO A 148 -2.28 20.79 2.23
N ARG A 149 -1.80 21.61 3.16
CA ARG A 149 -1.47 23.01 2.86
C ARG A 149 -0.26 23.08 1.91
N ALA A 150 -0.20 24.11 1.07
CA ALA A 150 0.95 24.35 0.21
C ALA A 150 2.25 24.43 1.04
N GLY A 151 3.28 23.68 0.61
CA GLY A 151 4.57 23.62 1.29
C GLY A 151 4.58 22.93 2.66
N ALA A 152 3.48 22.29 3.07
CA ALA A 152 3.43 21.53 4.32
C ALA A 152 4.54 20.46 4.35
N ARG A 153 5.15 20.32 5.52
CA ARG A 153 6.16 19.28 5.79
C ARG A 153 5.58 18.25 6.72
N LEU A 154 5.99 17.01 6.50
CA LEU A 154 5.77 15.92 7.44
C LEU A 154 7.02 15.78 8.29
N GLU A 155 6.83 15.53 9.57
CA GLU A 155 7.91 15.09 10.44
C GLU A 155 8.31 13.66 10.06
N ASP A 156 9.56 13.31 10.32
CA ASP A 156 10.03 11.93 10.19
C ASP A 156 9.21 11.03 11.14
N GLU A 157 9.09 9.74 10.82
CA GLU A 157 8.33 8.76 11.60
C GLU A 157 6.83 9.10 11.74
N THR A 158 6.29 9.98 10.86
CA THR A 158 4.85 10.20 10.78
C THR A 158 4.19 8.97 10.20
N SER A 159 3.23 8.39 10.94
CA SER A 159 2.47 7.23 10.45
C SER A 159 1.45 7.64 9.40
N CYS A 160 1.50 6.95 8.28
CA CYS A 160 0.69 7.19 7.09
C CYS A 160 0.00 5.91 6.64
N LEU A 161 -1.15 6.02 5.99
CA LEU A 161 -1.92 4.93 5.43
C LEU A 161 -1.80 4.96 3.90
N ALA A 162 -1.19 3.93 3.31
CA ALA A 162 -1.25 3.65 1.88
C ALA A 162 -2.38 2.66 1.61
N SER A 163 -3.09 2.80 0.47
CA SER A 163 -4.19 1.89 0.11
C SER A 163 -4.30 1.66 -1.40
N GLY A 164 -4.80 0.47 -1.77
CA GLY A 164 -5.03 0.09 -3.14
C GLY A 164 -5.28 -1.42 -3.33
N TRP A 165 -5.26 -1.86 -4.58
CA TRP A 165 -5.42 -3.24 -5.03
C TRP A 165 -4.13 -3.80 -5.67
N GLY A 166 -3.00 -3.21 -5.35
CA GLY A 166 -1.71 -3.64 -5.87
C GLY A 166 -1.34 -5.06 -5.49
N THR A 167 -0.38 -5.62 -6.23
CA THR A 167 0.05 -6.99 -6.06
C THR A 167 0.57 -7.25 -4.65
N VAL A 168 0.35 -8.44 -4.23
CA VAL A 168 0.75 -8.96 -2.94
C VAL A 168 1.93 -9.91 -3.16
N GLY A 169 2.90 -9.94 -2.32
CA GLY A 169 4.21 -10.61 -2.39
C GLY A 169 4.44 -11.81 -3.33
N ASN A 170 3.41 -12.34 -3.97
CA ASN A 170 3.46 -13.42 -4.96
C ASN A 170 2.98 -13.00 -6.37
N GLY A 171 2.85 -11.69 -6.64
CA GLY A 171 2.40 -11.14 -7.93
C GLY A 171 0.89 -11.24 -8.20
N VAL A 172 0.08 -11.69 -7.24
CA VAL A 172 -1.38 -11.77 -7.37
C VAL A 172 -2.01 -10.47 -6.91
N MET A 173 -2.90 -9.88 -7.71
CA MET A 173 -3.75 -8.75 -7.30
C MET A 173 -4.87 -9.25 -6.37
N PRO A 174 -5.11 -8.59 -5.23
CA PRO A 174 -6.23 -8.91 -4.36
C PRO A 174 -7.55 -8.44 -5.01
N ASP A 175 -8.63 -9.14 -4.71
CA ASP A 175 -9.96 -8.71 -5.11
C ASP A 175 -10.43 -7.51 -4.26
N ALA A 176 -10.25 -7.59 -2.95
CA ALA A 176 -10.69 -6.58 -1.99
C ALA A 176 -9.64 -5.49 -1.77
N LEU A 177 -10.11 -4.25 -1.58
CA LEU A 177 -9.29 -3.08 -1.24
C LEU A 177 -8.52 -3.30 0.07
N ARG A 178 -7.25 -2.97 0.05
CA ARG A 178 -6.33 -3.17 1.17
C ARG A 178 -5.65 -1.89 1.58
N ALA A 179 -5.07 -1.90 2.78
CA ALA A 179 -4.27 -0.79 3.28
C ALA A 179 -3.09 -1.27 4.12
N VAL A 180 -2.09 -0.40 4.27
CA VAL A 180 -0.90 -0.64 5.09
C VAL A 180 -0.45 0.65 5.75
N TYR A 181 -0.04 0.55 7.01
CA TYR A 181 0.61 1.66 7.71
C TYR A 181 2.11 1.63 7.44
N LEU A 182 2.63 2.80 7.05
CA LEU A 182 4.04 3.06 6.77
C LEU A 182 4.41 4.36 7.46
N ASP A 183 5.65 4.46 7.92
CA ASP A 183 6.15 5.66 8.59
C ASP A 183 7.07 6.44 7.65
N THR A 184 6.95 7.76 7.62
CA THR A 184 7.83 8.61 6.83
C THR A 184 9.27 8.49 7.34
N THR A 185 10.25 8.62 6.42
CA THR A 185 11.66 8.54 6.76
C THR A 185 12.36 9.88 6.55
N SER A 186 13.50 10.06 7.19
CA SER A 186 14.35 11.21 6.93
C SER A 186 14.79 11.23 5.47
N ARG A 187 15.01 12.46 4.94
CA ARG A 187 15.51 12.62 3.57
C ARG A 187 16.91 11.99 3.39
N SER A 188 17.74 12.02 4.42
CA SER A 188 19.06 11.38 4.37
C SER A 188 18.95 9.88 4.20
N TYR A 189 18.14 9.20 5.01
CA TYR A 189 17.91 7.75 4.89
C TYR A 189 17.40 7.37 3.50
N CYS A 190 16.42 8.13 2.99
CA CYS A 190 15.85 7.91 1.67
C CYS A 190 16.90 8.14 0.56
N ASN A 191 17.70 9.20 0.62
CA ASN A 191 18.78 9.47 -0.33
C ASN A 191 19.86 8.39 -0.33
N ASP A 192 20.22 7.88 0.84
CA ASP A 192 21.22 6.82 0.97
C ASP A 192 20.73 5.52 0.29
N ALA A 193 19.43 5.18 0.48
CA ALA A 193 18.82 4.02 -0.15
C ALA A 193 18.85 4.10 -1.69
N TYR A 194 18.74 5.31 -2.26
CA TYR A 194 18.60 5.53 -3.70
C TYR A 194 19.78 6.33 -4.32
N SER A 195 20.93 6.34 -3.68
CA SER A 195 22.17 6.97 -4.20
C SER A 195 21.99 8.42 -4.60
N GLY A 196 21.16 9.19 -3.90
CA GLY A 196 20.94 10.61 -4.12
C GLY A 196 20.05 10.96 -5.33
N THR A 197 19.28 10.02 -5.86
CA THR A 197 18.41 10.25 -7.04
C THR A 197 17.09 10.96 -6.73
N LEU A 198 16.77 11.17 -5.44
CA LEU A 198 15.52 11.83 -5.04
C LEU A 198 15.54 13.33 -5.33
N THR A 199 14.45 13.82 -5.92
CA THR A 199 14.22 15.25 -6.10
C THR A 199 13.53 15.87 -4.86
N ASP A 200 13.39 17.19 -4.84
CA ASP A 200 12.68 17.90 -3.77
C ASP A 200 11.16 17.64 -3.79
N ASN A 201 10.67 17.06 -4.88
CA ASN A 201 9.27 16.71 -5.07
C ASN A 201 8.92 15.31 -4.58
N MET A 202 9.87 14.61 -3.97
CA MET A 202 9.73 13.26 -3.48
C MET A 202 9.97 13.17 -1.98
N PHE A 203 9.35 12.19 -1.34
CA PHE A 203 9.67 11.75 0.01
C PHE A 203 9.44 10.25 0.14
N CYS A 204 9.89 9.66 1.23
CA CYS A 204 9.83 8.22 1.42
C CYS A 204 9.03 7.84 2.67
N ALA A 205 8.42 6.65 2.59
CA ALA A 205 7.85 5.98 3.73
C ALA A 205 8.17 4.48 3.70
N ILE A 206 8.29 3.86 4.87
CA ILE A 206 8.67 2.47 5.04
C ILE A 206 7.98 1.87 6.26
N TYR A 207 7.88 0.57 6.30
CA TYR A 207 7.69 -0.17 7.54
C TYR A 207 9.06 -0.69 8.01
N ALA A 208 9.58 -0.13 9.08
CA ALA A 208 10.97 -0.34 9.51
C ALA A 208 11.35 -1.81 9.74
N ALA A 209 10.39 -2.65 10.18
CA ALA A 209 10.61 -4.09 10.35
C ALA A 209 10.63 -4.89 9.02
N GLY A 210 10.41 -4.23 7.87
CA GLY A 210 10.27 -4.88 6.57
C GLY A 210 8.99 -5.70 6.41
N GLY A 211 8.75 -6.24 5.22
CA GLY A 211 7.59 -7.10 4.94
C GLY A 211 6.26 -6.37 4.81
N ARG A 212 6.26 -5.02 4.74
CA ARG A 212 5.08 -4.18 4.46
C ARG A 212 5.43 -3.08 3.50
N ASP A 213 4.61 -2.91 2.45
CA ASP A 213 4.80 -1.86 1.45
C ASP A 213 3.58 -1.74 0.52
N ALA A 214 3.51 -0.62 -0.23
CA ALA A 214 2.73 -0.52 -1.45
C ALA A 214 3.46 -1.24 -2.60
N CYS A 215 2.72 -1.77 -3.58
CA CYS A 215 3.31 -2.60 -4.64
C CYS A 215 2.69 -2.28 -6.01
N GLN A 216 3.08 -3.04 -7.07
CA GLN A 216 2.57 -2.86 -8.43
C GLN A 216 1.04 -2.92 -8.45
N GLY A 217 0.43 -1.90 -9.04
CA GLY A 217 -1.03 -1.69 -9.07
C GLY A 217 -1.53 -0.69 -8.01
N ASP A 218 -0.74 -0.39 -6.95
CA ASP A 218 -1.04 0.69 -6.01
C ASP A 218 -0.59 2.06 -6.56
N SER A 219 0.25 2.10 -7.60
CA SER A 219 0.73 3.30 -8.29
C SER A 219 -0.37 4.33 -8.50
N GLY A 220 -0.10 5.60 -8.20
CA GLY A 220 -1.09 6.68 -8.29
C GLY A 220 -2.06 6.75 -7.11
N GLY A 221 -2.10 5.73 -6.28
CA GLY A 221 -2.93 5.67 -5.07
C GLY A 221 -2.45 6.59 -3.96
N PRO A 222 -3.27 6.74 -2.91
CA PRO A 222 -3.02 7.68 -1.83
C PRO A 222 -2.01 7.20 -0.80
N LEU A 223 -1.24 8.14 -0.24
CA LEU A 223 -0.61 8.04 1.07
C LEU A 223 -1.18 9.15 1.96
N ILE A 224 -2.00 8.74 2.91
CA ILE A 224 -2.72 9.63 3.83
C ILE A 224 -1.94 9.75 5.13
N CYS A 225 -1.50 10.96 5.45
CA CYS A 225 -0.83 11.27 6.70
C CYS A 225 -1.57 12.42 7.38
N ASN A 226 -1.79 12.33 8.70
CA ASN A 226 -2.46 13.39 9.48
C ASN A 226 -3.81 13.84 8.87
N GLY A 227 -4.58 12.89 8.29
CA GLY A 227 -5.90 13.15 7.72
C GLY A 227 -5.91 13.89 6.37
N ALA A 228 -4.77 14.02 5.68
CA ALA A 228 -4.66 14.65 4.36
C ALA A 228 -3.86 13.79 3.37
N LEU A 229 -4.09 14.00 2.08
CA LEU A 229 -3.36 13.36 0.99
C LEU A 229 -1.96 13.97 0.84
N ASN A 230 -0.99 13.43 1.55
CA ASN A 230 0.38 13.97 1.53
C ASN A 230 1.24 13.36 0.43
N GLY A 231 0.98 12.12 0.04
CA GLY A 231 1.76 11.41 -0.98
C GLY A 231 0.90 10.75 -2.04
N ILE A 232 1.46 10.62 -3.24
CA ILE A 232 0.98 9.75 -4.31
C ILE A 232 1.98 8.63 -4.45
N ILE A 233 1.55 7.37 -4.43
CA ILE A 233 2.41 6.20 -4.64
C ILE A 233 3.05 6.30 -6.02
N SER A 234 4.38 6.37 -6.08
CA SER A 234 5.11 6.67 -7.31
C SER A 234 6.03 5.52 -7.74
N TRP A 235 7.11 5.26 -7.02
CA TRP A 235 8.06 4.21 -7.39
C TRP A 235 8.79 3.63 -6.17
N GLY A 236 9.62 2.60 -6.40
CA GLY A 236 10.46 1.98 -5.39
C GLY A 236 11.28 0.84 -5.95
N TYR A 237 12.25 0.35 -5.20
CA TYR A 237 13.04 -0.81 -5.55
C TYR A 237 12.35 -2.09 -5.06
N GLY A 238 11.55 -2.71 -5.94
CA GLY A 238 10.70 -3.86 -5.58
C GLY A 238 9.57 -3.46 -4.63
N CYS A 239 9.15 -4.38 -3.75
CA CYS A 239 8.13 -4.12 -2.74
C CYS A 239 8.55 -4.78 -1.43
N ALA A 240 8.48 -4.02 -0.34
CA ALA A 240 8.81 -4.47 1.02
C ALA A 240 10.26 -4.98 1.22
N TYR A 241 11.18 -4.62 0.33
CA TYR A 241 12.59 -4.92 0.53
C TYR A 241 13.14 -4.13 1.72
N PRO A 242 13.85 -4.78 2.66
CA PRO A 242 14.50 -4.09 3.77
C PRO A 242 15.43 -2.98 3.25
N ASN A 243 15.39 -1.81 3.90
CA ASN A 243 16.21 -0.63 3.58
C ASN A 243 15.90 0.07 2.23
N TYR A 244 14.85 -0.32 1.51
CA TYR A 244 14.39 0.36 0.31
C TYR A 244 12.96 0.88 0.54
N PRO A 245 12.80 2.10 1.07
CA PRO A 245 11.49 2.68 1.32
C PRO A 245 10.74 2.97 0.02
N GLY A 246 9.42 2.90 0.02
CA GLY A 246 8.60 3.40 -1.08
C GLY A 246 8.81 4.90 -1.28
N VAL A 247 8.80 5.36 -2.54
CA VAL A 247 8.95 6.77 -2.92
C VAL A 247 7.60 7.32 -3.38
N TYR A 248 7.26 8.49 -2.86
CA TYR A 248 5.97 9.15 -3.02
C TYR A 248 6.15 10.55 -3.57
N THR A 249 5.27 10.96 -4.50
CA THR A 249 5.20 12.36 -4.94
C THR A 249 4.66 13.22 -3.81
N LYS A 250 5.37 14.30 -3.48
CA LYS A 250 5.04 15.22 -2.38
C LYS A 250 3.94 16.20 -2.78
N VAL A 251 2.68 15.87 -2.46
CA VAL A 251 1.50 16.62 -2.90
C VAL A 251 1.53 18.10 -2.47
N SER A 252 2.10 18.40 -1.29
CA SER A 252 2.17 19.78 -0.79
C SER A 252 2.94 20.76 -1.70
N ASN A 253 3.80 20.24 -2.58
CA ASN A 253 4.54 21.03 -3.56
C ASN A 253 3.67 21.44 -4.76
N TYR A 254 2.53 20.78 -4.97
CA TYR A 254 1.70 20.93 -6.17
C TYR A 254 0.35 21.59 -5.92
N ILE A 255 0.06 22.08 -4.72
CA ILE A 255 -1.24 22.65 -4.37
C ILE A 255 -1.63 23.79 -5.34
N THR A 256 -0.71 24.72 -5.60
CA THR A 256 -0.95 25.82 -6.55
C THR A 256 -1.19 25.32 -7.97
N TRP A 257 -0.46 24.29 -8.42
CA TRP A 257 -0.67 23.67 -9.73
C TRP A 257 -2.05 22.99 -9.81
N ILE A 258 -2.45 22.26 -8.76
CA ILE A 258 -3.75 21.60 -8.67
C ILE A 258 -4.87 22.63 -8.76
N GLU A 259 -4.82 23.68 -7.92
CA GLU A 259 -5.84 24.74 -7.87
C GLU A 259 -5.97 25.48 -9.21
N ASN A 260 -4.85 25.90 -9.80
CA ASN A 260 -4.83 26.58 -11.09
C ASN A 260 -5.34 25.67 -12.22
N THR A 261 -4.96 24.39 -12.22
CA THR A 261 -5.42 23.44 -13.23
C THR A 261 -6.93 23.23 -13.14
N ILE A 262 -7.46 23.05 -11.95
CA ILE A 262 -8.90 22.93 -11.72
C ILE A 262 -9.64 24.20 -12.17
N ALA A 263 -9.18 25.38 -11.76
CA ALA A 263 -9.81 26.65 -12.10
C ALA A 263 -9.85 26.90 -13.62
N ASN A 264 -8.79 26.55 -14.34
CA ASN A 264 -8.69 26.75 -15.79
C ASN A 264 -9.45 25.69 -16.61
N ASN A 265 -10.01 24.66 -15.96
CA ASN A 265 -10.70 23.54 -16.62
C ASN A 265 -12.08 23.25 -16.00
N MET A 266 -12.70 24.26 -15.36
CA MET A 266 -14.06 24.13 -14.82
C MET A 266 -15.12 23.94 -15.90
#